data_ff2e43e48ca9d0306839830e33b3195b
#
_entry.id   ff2e43e48ca9d0306839830e33b3195b
#
_cell.length_a   1.000
_cell.length_b   1.000
_cell.length_c   1.000
_cell.angle_alpha   90.00
_cell.angle_beta   90.00
_cell.angle_gamma   90.00
#
_symmetry.space_group_name_H-M   'P 1'
#
loop_
_entity.id
_entity.type
_entity.pdbx_description
1 polymer ?
#
loop_
_entity_poly.entity_id
_entity_poly.type
_entity_poly.pdbx_seq_one_letter_code
_entity_poly.pdbx_strand_id
1 'polypeptide(L)'
;MRVPVGLNVWSRLVETTFPYLDRTAAPFDSLWFPDHVQYGSHNVAEGWSLLTWALARYPDKLCGHEVLCNSFRNPAHLAKMSATVQALSRGRFVLGIGAGWNGEEYRAYNWPFPPAPVRIAQLGEAIELIRAMWSGAPAHYKGEHYAIDGAYCEPRPDPVPKIMVGGHGERYLLRVVAQHADWWNYPFRGFETYARKQEALKQHCRDVGRDYDEIQQIVRVGILIGENERQVAWIKARPETRPDIHLVGTPDQITETLLGIVARGAKMLTVNFADVPHPEGTWLFAATVLPSLRDV
;
A
#
# COMPACT_ATOMS: atom_id res chain seq x y z
N MET A 1 1.97 -23.17 3.34
CA MET A 1 0.98 -22.23 2.73
C MET A 1 1.77 -21.18 1.95
N ARG A 2 1.43 -20.90 0.69
CA ARG A 2 2.13 -19.89 -0.13
C ARG A 2 1.80 -18.47 0.39
N VAL A 3 2.80 -17.68 0.70
CA VAL A 3 2.63 -16.26 1.05
C VAL A 3 2.78 -15.40 -0.21
N PRO A 4 1.76 -14.63 -0.61
CA PRO A 4 1.89 -13.70 -1.72
C PRO A 4 2.92 -12.61 -1.41
N VAL A 5 3.73 -12.26 -2.41
CA VAL A 5 4.72 -11.18 -2.30
C VAL A 5 4.51 -10.15 -3.42
N GLY A 6 4.27 -8.92 -3.04
CA GLY A 6 4.12 -7.78 -3.95
C GLY A 6 5.40 -6.95 -4.04
N LEU A 7 5.66 -6.38 -5.22
CA LEU A 7 6.73 -5.42 -5.43
C LEU A 7 6.18 -4.00 -5.29
N ASN A 8 6.68 -3.25 -4.32
CA ASN A 8 6.37 -1.83 -4.16
C ASN A 8 7.45 -0.99 -4.85
N VAL A 9 7.05 -0.11 -5.74
CA VAL A 9 7.96 0.66 -6.58
C VAL A 9 7.78 2.15 -6.36
N TRP A 10 8.85 2.83 -5.99
CA TRP A 10 8.86 4.29 -5.94
C TRP A 10 8.78 4.89 -7.35
N SER A 11 7.79 5.74 -7.55
CA SER A 11 7.53 6.41 -8.84
C SER A 11 8.41 7.65 -9.06
N ARG A 12 9.73 7.54 -8.89
CA ARG A 12 10.62 8.71 -9.04
C ARG A 12 10.71 9.22 -10.47
N LEU A 13 10.83 8.32 -11.44
CA LEU A 13 10.96 8.65 -12.85
C LEU A 13 10.15 7.67 -13.68
N VAL A 14 9.25 8.14 -14.50
CA VAL A 14 8.48 7.30 -15.42
C VAL A 14 9.44 6.53 -16.36
N GLU A 15 10.50 7.19 -16.80
CA GLU A 15 11.51 6.63 -17.70
C GLU A 15 12.29 5.46 -17.09
N THR A 16 12.37 5.37 -15.77
CA THR A 16 13.08 4.27 -15.08
C THR A 16 12.15 3.24 -14.46
N THR A 17 10.94 3.66 -14.08
CA THR A 17 9.99 2.79 -13.36
C THR A 17 9.55 1.60 -14.21
N PHE A 18 9.09 1.82 -15.43
CA PHE A 18 8.64 0.72 -16.30
C PHE A 18 9.77 -0.15 -16.83
N PRO A 19 10.91 0.39 -17.31
CA PRO A 19 12.06 -0.44 -17.62
C PRO A 19 12.56 -1.30 -16.46
N TYR A 20 12.49 -0.80 -15.22
CA TYR A 20 12.78 -1.60 -14.03
C TYR A 20 11.73 -2.71 -13.82
N LEU A 21 10.44 -2.37 -13.85
CA LEU A 21 9.35 -3.33 -13.67
C LEU A 21 9.34 -4.42 -14.76
N ASP A 22 9.59 -4.07 -16.01
CA ASP A 22 9.67 -5.04 -17.12
C ASP A 22 10.74 -6.12 -16.88
N ARG A 23 11.79 -5.79 -16.13
CA ARG A 23 12.90 -6.68 -15.80
C ARG A 23 12.68 -7.46 -14.50
N THR A 24 11.81 -6.97 -13.61
CA THR A 24 11.77 -7.46 -12.22
C THR A 24 10.40 -7.93 -11.77
N ALA A 25 9.29 -7.51 -12.39
CA ALA A 25 7.94 -7.78 -11.90
C ALA A 25 7.49 -9.26 -12.03
N ALA A 26 8.05 -10.02 -12.97
CA ALA A 26 7.58 -11.37 -13.30
C ALA A 26 7.42 -12.31 -12.08
N PRO A 27 8.39 -12.43 -11.14
CA PRO A 27 8.28 -13.34 -10.01
C PRO A 27 7.31 -12.89 -8.90
N PHE A 28 6.83 -11.64 -8.90
CA PHE A 28 5.97 -11.10 -7.86
C PHE A 28 4.48 -11.28 -8.19
N ASP A 29 3.65 -11.38 -7.15
CA ASP A 29 2.20 -11.60 -7.30
C ASP A 29 1.42 -10.31 -7.54
N SER A 30 1.96 -9.16 -7.11
CA SER A 30 1.29 -7.86 -7.19
C SER A 30 2.27 -6.69 -7.29
N LEU A 31 1.77 -5.54 -7.78
CA LEU A 31 2.54 -4.30 -7.91
C LEU A 31 1.87 -3.18 -7.10
N TRP A 32 2.67 -2.43 -6.37
CA TRP A 32 2.21 -1.40 -5.43
C TRP A 32 2.89 -0.08 -5.67
N PHE A 33 2.11 1.00 -5.72
CA PHE A 33 2.59 2.34 -6.06
C PHE A 33 2.25 3.33 -4.94
N PRO A 34 3.18 4.23 -4.57
CA PRO A 34 2.87 5.34 -3.69
C PRO A 34 1.99 6.38 -4.41
N ASP A 35 1.37 7.25 -3.63
CA ASP A 35 0.60 8.39 -4.13
C ASP A 35 1.23 9.70 -3.63
N HIS A 36 2.19 10.19 -4.39
CA HIS A 36 2.80 11.49 -4.19
C HIS A 36 2.66 12.32 -5.46
N VAL A 37 2.49 13.63 -5.31
CA VAL A 37 2.48 14.60 -6.40
C VAL A 37 3.75 15.44 -6.41
N GLN A 38 4.44 15.49 -5.27
CA GLN A 38 5.72 16.14 -5.09
C GLN A 38 6.48 15.47 -3.92
N TYR A 39 7.79 15.39 -4.00
CA TYR A 39 8.66 14.95 -2.90
C TYR A 39 9.99 15.71 -2.95
N GLY A 40 10.05 16.84 -2.28
CA GLY A 40 11.13 17.82 -2.47
C GLY A 40 11.23 18.25 -3.95
N SER A 41 12.44 18.24 -4.48
CA SER A 41 12.71 18.49 -5.90
C SER A 41 12.76 17.22 -6.78
N HIS A 42 12.38 16.07 -6.20
CA HIS A 42 12.42 14.81 -6.95
C HIS A 42 11.29 14.75 -7.98
N ASN A 43 11.61 14.20 -9.16
CA ASN A 43 10.62 13.87 -10.15
C ASN A 43 9.74 12.72 -9.63
N VAL A 44 8.44 12.96 -9.55
CA VAL A 44 7.44 12.00 -9.03
C VAL A 44 6.30 11.89 -10.02
N ALA A 45 5.99 10.69 -10.47
CA ALA A 45 4.81 10.43 -11.28
C ALA A 45 3.54 10.39 -10.40
N GLU A 46 2.44 10.95 -10.90
CA GLU A 46 1.15 10.92 -10.22
C GLU A 46 0.64 9.48 -10.07
N GLY A 47 0.27 9.10 -8.83
CA GLY A 47 0.09 7.70 -8.43
C GLY A 47 -1.05 7.00 -9.17
N TRP A 48 -2.19 7.65 -9.38
CA TRP A 48 -3.33 7.03 -10.07
C TRP A 48 -3.05 6.75 -11.54
N SER A 49 -2.44 7.70 -12.23
CA SER A 49 -2.05 7.57 -13.65
C SER A 49 -1.07 6.41 -13.82
N LEU A 50 -0.08 6.32 -12.91
CA LEU A 50 0.93 5.26 -12.93
C LEU A 50 0.31 3.88 -12.71
N LEU A 51 -0.60 3.75 -11.73
CA LEU A 51 -1.31 2.49 -11.45
C LEU A 51 -2.16 2.03 -12.63
N THR A 52 -2.93 2.93 -13.24
CA THR A 52 -3.80 2.56 -14.37
C THR A 52 -3.00 2.08 -15.57
N TRP A 53 -1.87 2.72 -15.85
CA TRP A 53 -0.94 2.26 -16.86
C TRP A 53 -0.35 0.89 -16.54
N ALA A 54 0.05 0.66 -15.26
CA ALA A 54 0.59 -0.62 -14.82
C ALA A 54 -0.43 -1.77 -14.96
N LEU A 55 -1.70 -1.54 -14.60
CA LEU A 55 -2.77 -2.53 -14.75
C LEU A 55 -2.98 -2.96 -16.21
N ALA A 56 -2.82 -2.04 -17.15
CA ALA A 56 -2.90 -2.34 -18.58
C ALA A 56 -1.65 -3.10 -19.09
N ARG A 57 -0.46 -2.74 -18.57
CA ARG A 57 0.82 -3.29 -19.01
C ARG A 57 1.10 -4.68 -18.44
N TYR A 58 0.67 -4.96 -17.20
CA TYR A 58 0.90 -6.24 -16.49
C TYR A 58 -0.43 -6.94 -16.22
N PRO A 59 -1.01 -7.64 -17.23
CA PRO A 59 -2.37 -8.18 -17.14
C PRO A 59 -2.52 -9.38 -16.20
N ASP A 60 -1.42 -9.93 -15.72
CA ASP A 60 -1.37 -11.04 -14.76
C ASP A 60 -1.17 -10.57 -13.30
N LYS A 61 -0.97 -9.27 -13.05
CA LYS A 61 -0.69 -8.74 -11.72
C LYS A 61 -1.92 -8.11 -11.07
N LEU A 62 -2.07 -8.36 -9.76
CA LEU A 62 -2.86 -7.51 -8.89
C LEU A 62 -2.13 -6.19 -8.71
N CYS A 63 -2.82 -5.05 -8.79
CA CYS A 63 -2.20 -3.75 -8.54
C CYS A 63 -3.00 -2.92 -7.54
N GLY A 64 -2.30 -2.12 -6.74
CA GLY A 64 -2.91 -1.20 -5.79
C GLY A 64 -1.98 -0.07 -5.41
N HIS A 65 -2.51 0.86 -4.62
CA HIS A 65 -1.69 1.90 -4.03
C HIS A 65 -1.24 1.50 -2.62
N GLU A 66 -0.05 1.92 -2.27
CA GLU A 66 0.50 1.77 -0.92
C GLU A 66 1.05 3.12 -0.42
N VAL A 67 0.11 4.07 -0.05
CA VAL A 67 -1.33 4.10 -0.22
C VAL A 67 -1.74 5.45 -0.83
N LEU A 68 -2.95 5.53 -1.44
CA LEU A 68 -3.52 6.81 -1.89
C LEU A 68 -3.69 7.78 -0.71
N CYS A 69 -3.43 9.04 -0.96
CA CYS A 69 -3.78 10.11 -0.04
C CYS A 69 -5.25 10.51 -0.22
N ASN A 70 -6.07 10.27 0.80
CA ASN A 70 -7.50 10.59 0.76
C ASN A 70 -7.79 12.06 0.39
N SER A 71 -6.94 12.97 0.85
CA SER A 71 -7.14 14.41 0.65
C SER A 71 -6.89 14.91 -0.78
N PHE A 72 -6.25 14.11 -1.64
CA PHE A 72 -5.92 14.55 -3.01
C PHE A 72 -7.09 14.42 -3.99
N ARG A 73 -8.14 13.68 -3.62
CA ARG A 73 -9.28 13.40 -4.51
C ARG A 73 -10.60 13.48 -3.76
N ASN A 74 -11.67 13.94 -4.45
CA ASN A 74 -13.01 13.83 -3.92
C ASN A 74 -13.40 12.34 -3.80
N PRO A 75 -13.92 11.85 -2.64
CA PRO A 75 -14.18 10.43 -2.44
C PRO A 75 -15.27 9.86 -3.37
N ALA A 76 -16.26 10.64 -3.78
CA ALA A 76 -17.27 10.18 -4.74
C ALA A 76 -16.65 9.99 -6.13
N HIS A 77 -15.76 10.90 -6.55
CA HIS A 77 -15.01 10.74 -7.79
C HIS A 77 -14.05 9.53 -7.71
N LEU A 78 -13.37 9.34 -6.58
CA LEU A 78 -12.51 8.18 -6.35
C LEU A 78 -13.28 6.86 -6.40
N ALA A 79 -14.51 6.82 -5.84
CA ALA A 79 -15.38 5.64 -5.94
C ALA A 79 -15.69 5.28 -7.40
N LYS A 80 -16.01 6.29 -8.22
CA LYS A 80 -16.28 6.12 -9.66
C LYS A 80 -15.04 5.66 -10.42
N MET A 81 -13.89 6.28 -10.17
CA MET A 81 -12.61 5.90 -10.78
C MET A 81 -12.25 4.45 -10.42
N SER A 82 -12.39 4.08 -9.15
CA SER A 82 -12.10 2.73 -8.65
C SER A 82 -13.01 1.66 -9.27
N ALA A 83 -14.31 1.93 -9.39
CA ALA A 83 -15.25 1.03 -10.05
C ALA A 83 -14.89 0.80 -11.54
N THR A 84 -14.51 1.88 -12.23
CA THR A 84 -14.09 1.81 -13.62
C THR A 84 -12.81 0.98 -13.79
N VAL A 85 -11.79 1.25 -12.97
CA VAL A 85 -10.52 0.52 -13.01
C VAL A 85 -10.71 -0.96 -12.63
N GLN A 86 -11.58 -1.26 -11.65
CA GLN A 86 -11.91 -2.63 -11.28
C GLN A 86 -12.52 -3.40 -12.45
N ALA A 87 -13.48 -2.80 -13.16
CA ALA A 87 -14.08 -3.40 -14.36
C ALA A 87 -13.05 -3.61 -15.49
N LEU A 88 -12.28 -2.58 -15.82
CA LEU A 88 -11.24 -2.65 -16.88
C LEU A 88 -10.16 -3.68 -16.55
N SER A 89 -9.76 -3.78 -15.28
CA SER A 89 -8.75 -4.74 -14.83
C SER A 89 -9.30 -6.15 -14.56
N ARG A 90 -10.62 -6.36 -14.69
CA ARG A 90 -11.28 -7.65 -14.38
C ARG A 90 -11.02 -8.12 -12.96
N GLY A 91 -11.16 -7.22 -11.98
CA GLY A 91 -11.04 -7.57 -10.57
C GLY A 91 -9.62 -7.52 -10.00
N ARG A 92 -8.64 -6.97 -10.71
CA ARG A 92 -7.22 -6.93 -10.27
C ARG A 92 -6.80 -5.65 -9.57
N PHE A 93 -7.74 -4.85 -9.10
CA PHE A 93 -7.47 -3.60 -8.42
C PHE A 93 -7.75 -3.70 -6.91
N VAL A 94 -6.88 -3.10 -6.10
CA VAL A 94 -7.07 -2.88 -4.65
C VAL A 94 -7.03 -1.40 -4.35
N LEU A 95 -8.05 -0.88 -3.66
CA LEU A 95 -8.05 0.49 -3.18
C LEU A 95 -7.24 0.60 -1.88
N GLY A 96 -5.95 0.86 -2.01
CA GLY A 96 -5.11 1.20 -0.86
C GLY A 96 -5.23 2.70 -0.56
N ILE A 97 -5.65 3.08 0.65
CA ILE A 97 -5.92 4.47 1.01
C ILE A 97 -5.42 4.81 2.41
N GLY A 98 -5.05 6.07 2.65
CA GLY A 98 -4.58 6.59 3.92
C GLY A 98 -4.90 8.06 4.12
N ALA A 99 -4.67 8.57 5.33
CA ALA A 99 -5.04 9.93 5.72
C ALA A 99 -4.12 11.04 5.16
N GLY A 100 -3.01 10.68 4.49
CA GLY A 100 -1.99 11.66 4.08
C GLY A 100 -1.08 12.11 5.24
N TRP A 101 0.15 12.51 4.91
CA TRP A 101 1.13 12.90 5.93
C TRP A 101 2.10 14.00 5.48
N ASN A 102 2.40 14.11 4.19
CA ASN A 102 3.43 15.02 3.68
C ASN A 102 2.89 16.43 3.50
N GLY A 103 2.97 17.26 4.54
CA GLY A 103 2.49 18.65 4.53
C GLY A 103 3.17 19.55 3.48
N GLU A 104 4.29 19.15 2.88
CA GLU A 104 4.94 19.86 1.78
C GLU A 104 4.04 19.88 0.53
N GLU A 105 3.50 18.71 0.15
CA GLU A 105 2.61 18.56 -1.00
C GLU A 105 1.35 19.39 -0.85
N TYR A 106 0.74 19.35 0.34
CA TYR A 106 -0.46 20.14 0.62
C TYR A 106 -0.20 21.63 0.47
N ARG A 107 0.92 22.14 0.96
CA ARG A 107 1.26 23.57 0.81
C ARG A 107 1.56 23.92 -0.65
N ALA A 108 2.33 23.09 -1.36
CA ALA A 108 2.72 23.34 -2.73
C ALA A 108 1.51 23.38 -3.70
N TYR A 109 0.53 22.50 -3.47
CA TYR A 109 -0.67 22.38 -4.29
C TYR A 109 -1.87 23.18 -3.74
N ASN A 110 -1.64 24.01 -2.71
CA ASN A 110 -2.70 24.80 -2.06
C ASN A 110 -3.88 23.96 -1.58
N TRP A 111 -3.62 22.77 -1.06
CA TRP A 111 -4.64 21.93 -0.43
C TRP A 111 -4.73 22.16 1.07
N PRO A 112 -5.92 22.06 1.68
CA PRO A 112 -6.07 22.11 3.13
C PRO A 112 -5.29 20.98 3.81
N PHE A 113 -4.54 21.32 4.87
CA PHE A 113 -3.82 20.34 5.70
C PHE A 113 -4.28 20.40 7.15
N PRO A 114 -5.50 19.93 7.48
CA PRO A 114 -5.99 19.94 8.85
C PRO A 114 -5.19 18.98 9.74
N PRO A 115 -5.33 19.07 11.08
CA PRO A 115 -4.67 18.15 12.01
C PRO A 115 -4.98 16.68 11.71
N ALA A 116 -4.04 15.79 12.06
CA ALA A 116 -4.15 14.36 11.77
C ALA A 116 -5.47 13.70 12.22
N PRO A 117 -6.04 14.01 13.42
CA PRO A 117 -7.33 13.45 13.79
C PRO A 117 -8.46 13.78 12.81
N VAL A 118 -8.49 15.02 12.28
CA VAL A 118 -9.49 15.45 11.29
C VAL A 118 -9.28 14.70 9.97
N ARG A 119 -8.04 14.62 9.46
CA ARG A 119 -7.76 13.86 8.23
C ARG A 119 -8.10 12.37 8.36
N ILE A 120 -7.94 11.80 9.55
CA ILE A 120 -8.30 10.41 9.82
C ILE A 120 -9.83 10.23 9.90
N ALA A 121 -10.56 11.20 10.48
CA ALA A 121 -12.03 11.21 10.45
C ALA A 121 -12.54 11.31 8.99
N GLN A 122 -11.97 12.21 8.21
CA GLN A 122 -12.25 12.33 6.77
C GLN A 122 -11.98 11.02 6.00
N LEU A 123 -10.92 10.28 6.35
CA LEU A 123 -10.65 8.97 5.76
C LEU A 123 -11.75 7.95 6.07
N GLY A 124 -12.23 7.90 7.31
CA GLY A 124 -13.34 7.01 7.70
C GLY A 124 -14.60 7.30 6.88
N GLU A 125 -15.04 8.56 6.86
CA GLU A 125 -16.22 8.98 6.09
C GLU A 125 -16.04 8.76 4.57
N ALA A 126 -14.84 8.99 4.03
CA ALA A 126 -14.57 8.72 2.62
C ALA A 126 -14.76 7.24 2.27
N ILE A 127 -14.34 6.33 3.14
CA ILE A 127 -14.53 4.88 2.93
C ILE A 127 -16.01 4.51 2.98
N GLU A 128 -16.76 5.07 3.93
CA GLU A 128 -18.21 4.85 4.03
C GLU A 128 -18.95 5.33 2.77
N LEU A 129 -18.64 6.54 2.30
CA LEU A 129 -19.21 7.12 1.08
C LEU A 129 -18.85 6.25 -0.15
N ILE A 130 -17.60 5.81 -0.28
CA ILE A 130 -17.14 4.93 -1.37
C ILE A 130 -17.94 3.63 -1.37
N ARG A 131 -18.08 2.99 -0.20
CA ARG A 131 -18.88 1.75 -0.07
C ARG A 131 -20.36 1.98 -0.40
N ALA A 132 -20.94 3.11 0.01
CA ALA A 132 -22.31 3.47 -0.35
C ALA A 132 -22.48 3.58 -1.87
N MET A 133 -21.55 4.21 -2.57
CA MET A 133 -21.57 4.31 -4.03
C MET A 133 -21.39 2.94 -4.74
N TRP A 134 -20.63 2.03 -4.16
CA TRP A 134 -20.45 0.70 -4.73
C TRP A 134 -21.61 -0.27 -4.46
N SER A 135 -22.42 -0.01 -3.42
CA SER A 135 -23.51 -0.92 -3.00
C SER A 135 -24.84 -0.71 -3.71
N GLY A 136 -25.12 0.52 -4.18
CA GLY A 136 -26.40 0.85 -4.78
C GLY A 136 -26.40 2.14 -5.59
N ALA A 137 -27.44 2.33 -6.45
CA ALA A 137 -27.65 3.53 -7.22
C ALA A 137 -29.16 3.86 -7.28
N PRO A 138 -29.57 5.13 -7.10
CA PRO A 138 -28.71 6.25 -6.72
C PRO A 138 -28.19 6.12 -5.29
N ALA A 139 -26.94 6.53 -5.06
CA ALA A 139 -26.31 6.52 -3.74
C ALA A 139 -26.50 7.86 -3.02
N HIS A 140 -26.77 7.78 -1.72
CA HIS A 140 -26.89 8.92 -0.82
C HIS A 140 -25.97 8.71 0.38
N TYR A 141 -25.29 9.75 0.81
CA TYR A 141 -24.47 9.75 2.02
C TYR A 141 -24.42 11.16 2.62
N LYS A 142 -24.49 11.27 3.92
CA LYS A 142 -24.34 12.55 4.63
C LYS A 142 -23.55 12.34 5.92
N GLY A 143 -22.28 12.74 5.90
CA GLY A 143 -21.38 12.78 7.05
C GLY A 143 -21.11 14.21 7.53
N GLU A 144 -20.08 14.35 8.36
CA GLU A 144 -19.59 15.64 8.85
C GLU A 144 -18.73 16.35 7.77
N HIS A 145 -17.96 15.56 7.01
CA HIS A 145 -16.97 16.08 6.06
C HIS A 145 -17.40 15.91 4.59
N TYR A 146 -18.22 14.91 4.29
CA TYR A 146 -18.62 14.60 2.92
C TYR A 146 -20.12 14.34 2.81
N ALA A 147 -20.69 14.71 1.66
CA ALA A 147 -22.05 14.38 1.32
C ALA A 147 -22.21 14.12 -0.17
N ILE A 148 -23.10 13.20 -0.53
CA ILE A 148 -23.60 12.98 -1.90
C ILE A 148 -25.10 12.82 -1.88
N ASP A 149 -25.76 13.24 -2.96
CA ASP A 149 -27.19 13.12 -3.13
C ASP A 149 -27.52 12.64 -4.54
N GLY A 150 -28.01 11.41 -4.66
CA GLY A 150 -28.38 10.79 -5.93
C GLY A 150 -27.22 10.44 -6.85
N ALA A 151 -26.03 10.13 -6.32
CA ALA A 151 -24.85 9.80 -7.14
C ALA A 151 -24.96 8.41 -7.76
N TYR A 152 -24.51 8.27 -9.02
CA TYR A 152 -24.45 7.00 -9.74
C TYR A 152 -23.00 6.53 -9.91
N CYS A 153 -22.76 5.25 -9.57
CA CYS A 153 -21.48 4.57 -9.77
C CYS A 153 -21.62 3.34 -10.68
N GLU A 154 -21.93 3.61 -11.96
CA GLU A 154 -22.03 2.57 -12.99
C GLU A 154 -20.85 2.69 -14.00
N PRO A 155 -20.18 1.58 -14.42
CA PRO A 155 -20.51 0.21 -14.01
C PRO A 155 -20.25 -0.01 -12.52
N ARG A 156 -21.14 -0.75 -11.85
CA ARG A 156 -20.93 -1.17 -10.47
C ARG A 156 -19.74 -2.14 -10.41
N PRO A 157 -18.83 -2.01 -9.44
CA PRO A 157 -17.68 -2.89 -9.40
C PRO A 157 -18.08 -4.31 -9.00
N ASP A 158 -17.70 -5.29 -9.84
CA ASP A 158 -17.87 -6.72 -9.57
C ASP A 158 -16.59 -7.46 -10.03
N PRO A 159 -15.85 -8.12 -9.10
CA PRO A 159 -16.02 -8.07 -7.65
C PRO A 159 -15.77 -6.68 -7.07
N VAL A 160 -16.35 -6.39 -5.89
CA VAL A 160 -16.10 -5.13 -5.17
C VAL A 160 -14.61 -5.06 -4.80
N PRO A 161 -13.91 -3.94 -5.07
CA PRO A 161 -12.51 -3.79 -4.71
C PRO A 161 -12.27 -3.97 -3.21
N LYS A 162 -11.20 -4.65 -2.83
CA LYS A 162 -10.75 -4.64 -1.43
C LYS A 162 -10.26 -3.27 -1.04
N ILE A 163 -10.60 -2.83 0.17
CA ILE A 163 -10.11 -1.58 0.74
C ILE A 163 -8.97 -1.89 1.70
N MET A 164 -7.78 -1.40 1.39
CA MET A 164 -6.60 -1.49 2.23
C MET A 164 -6.33 -0.13 2.89
N VAL A 165 -6.35 -0.08 4.21
CA VAL A 165 -6.00 1.14 4.94
C VAL A 165 -4.55 1.08 5.41
N GLY A 166 -3.76 2.09 5.05
CA GLY A 166 -2.35 2.18 5.40
C GLY A 166 -2.05 3.10 6.56
N GLY A 167 -1.12 2.65 7.42
CA GLY A 167 -0.60 3.41 8.54
C GLY A 167 -0.62 2.64 9.87
N HIS A 168 -0.17 3.33 10.96
CA HIS A 168 0.11 2.66 12.23
C HIS A 168 -0.21 3.50 13.47
N GLY A 169 -0.99 4.57 13.32
CA GLY A 169 -1.40 5.43 14.43
C GLY A 169 -2.41 4.73 15.35
N GLU A 170 -2.02 4.43 16.60
CA GLU A 170 -2.78 3.58 17.51
C GLU A 170 -4.15 4.16 17.87
N ARG A 171 -4.22 5.47 18.17
CA ARG A 171 -5.41 6.09 18.77
C ARG A 171 -6.58 6.25 17.79
N TYR A 172 -6.30 6.68 16.57
CA TYR A 172 -7.34 7.05 15.61
C TYR A 172 -7.34 6.16 14.37
N LEU A 173 -6.16 5.97 13.75
CA LEU A 173 -6.07 5.28 12.47
C LEU A 173 -6.40 3.79 12.60
N LEU A 174 -5.88 3.08 13.63
CA LEU A 174 -6.21 1.67 13.83
C LEU A 174 -7.69 1.45 14.16
N ARG A 175 -8.39 2.48 14.69
CA ARG A 175 -9.85 2.42 14.83
C ARG A 175 -10.55 2.45 13.46
N VAL A 176 -10.10 3.29 12.52
CA VAL A 176 -10.61 3.31 11.14
C VAL A 176 -10.30 1.97 10.44
N VAL A 177 -9.13 1.39 10.66
CA VAL A 177 -8.81 0.04 10.16
C VAL A 177 -9.81 -0.98 10.70
N ALA A 178 -10.05 -1.00 12.01
CA ALA A 178 -11.01 -1.92 12.64
C ALA A 178 -12.44 -1.76 12.11
N GLN A 179 -12.88 -0.53 11.84
CA GLN A 179 -14.23 -0.24 11.36
C GLN A 179 -14.44 -0.57 9.89
N HIS A 180 -13.43 -0.30 9.04
CA HIS A 180 -13.68 -0.17 7.59
C HIS A 180 -12.74 -0.99 6.70
N ALA A 181 -11.55 -1.40 7.14
CA ALA A 181 -10.58 -2.01 6.26
C ALA A 181 -10.84 -3.51 6.01
N ASP A 182 -10.69 -3.96 4.77
CA ASP A 182 -10.54 -5.39 4.47
C ASP A 182 -9.09 -5.82 4.72
N TRP A 183 -8.13 -4.91 4.44
CA TRP A 183 -6.70 -5.13 4.60
C TRP A 183 -6.07 -3.99 5.39
N TRP A 184 -5.10 -4.33 6.26
CA TRP A 184 -4.29 -3.35 6.96
C TRP A 184 -2.87 -3.36 6.42
N ASN A 185 -2.41 -2.24 5.87
CA ASN A 185 -1.03 -2.07 5.42
C ASN A 185 -0.17 -1.47 6.54
N TYR A 186 0.81 -2.26 6.99
CA TYR A 186 1.72 -1.88 8.06
C TYR A 186 3.17 -1.80 7.54
N PRO A 187 3.85 -0.64 7.64
CA PRO A 187 5.28 -0.54 7.38
C PRO A 187 6.06 -1.16 8.54
N PHE A 188 6.80 -2.23 8.27
CA PHE A 188 7.55 -2.95 9.31
C PHE A 188 8.60 -2.07 9.97
N ARG A 189 8.62 -2.08 11.31
CA ARG A 189 9.52 -1.30 12.18
C ARG A 189 10.09 -2.15 13.32
N GLY A 190 10.20 -3.46 13.12
CA GLY A 190 10.62 -4.42 14.12
C GLY A 190 9.46 -5.17 14.79
N PHE A 191 9.78 -6.35 15.31
CA PHE A 191 8.79 -7.30 15.84
C PHE A 191 8.03 -6.78 17.06
N GLU A 192 8.73 -6.13 18.00
CA GLU A 192 8.11 -5.57 19.18
C GLU A 192 7.06 -4.50 18.82
N THR A 193 7.44 -3.57 17.93
CA THR A 193 6.53 -2.55 17.45
C THR A 193 5.33 -3.16 16.70
N TYR A 194 5.57 -4.17 15.87
CA TYR A 194 4.51 -4.86 15.16
C TYR A 194 3.51 -5.52 16.12
N ALA A 195 3.99 -6.28 17.11
CA ALA A 195 3.16 -6.92 18.12
C ALA A 195 2.31 -5.89 18.88
N ARG A 196 2.90 -4.77 19.30
CA ARG A 196 2.15 -3.69 19.96
C ARG A 196 1.04 -3.10 19.09
N LYS A 197 1.29 -2.92 17.79
CA LYS A 197 0.27 -2.43 16.86
C LYS A 197 -0.85 -3.43 16.62
N GLN A 198 -0.52 -4.72 16.58
CA GLN A 198 -1.53 -5.79 16.51
C GLN A 198 -2.43 -5.79 17.74
N GLU A 199 -1.88 -5.66 18.96
CA GLU A 199 -2.69 -5.58 20.17
C GLU A 199 -3.60 -4.33 20.19
N ALA A 200 -3.09 -3.19 19.76
CA ALA A 200 -3.93 -1.99 19.62
C ALA A 200 -5.07 -2.19 18.61
N LEU A 201 -4.80 -2.84 17.46
CA LEU A 201 -5.84 -3.16 16.48
C LEU A 201 -6.86 -4.15 17.02
N LYS A 202 -6.42 -5.22 17.71
CA LYS A 202 -7.32 -6.17 18.37
C LYS A 202 -8.23 -5.50 19.39
N GLN A 203 -7.70 -4.52 20.16
CA GLN A 203 -8.53 -3.77 21.10
C GLN A 203 -9.60 -2.96 20.35
N HIS A 204 -9.24 -2.25 19.28
CA HIS A 204 -10.22 -1.52 18.47
C HIS A 204 -11.26 -2.45 17.83
N CYS A 205 -10.86 -3.64 17.38
CA CYS A 205 -11.81 -4.63 16.85
C CYS A 205 -12.83 -5.04 17.92
N ARG A 206 -12.38 -5.31 19.16
CA ARG A 206 -13.29 -5.58 20.29
C ARG A 206 -14.26 -4.41 20.55
N ASP A 207 -13.74 -3.18 20.52
CA ASP A 207 -14.52 -1.97 20.79
C ASP A 207 -15.62 -1.71 19.74
N VAL A 208 -15.43 -2.20 18.50
CA VAL A 208 -16.40 -2.02 17.40
C VAL A 208 -17.17 -3.31 17.09
N GLY A 209 -16.94 -4.40 17.82
CA GLY A 209 -17.64 -5.67 17.63
C GLY A 209 -17.28 -6.41 16.35
N ARG A 210 -16.03 -6.28 15.88
CA ARG A 210 -15.54 -6.92 14.66
C ARG A 210 -14.50 -8.00 14.97
N ASP A 211 -14.52 -9.10 14.22
CA ASP A 211 -13.47 -10.10 14.30
C ASP A 211 -12.16 -9.56 13.70
N TYR A 212 -11.08 -9.63 14.48
CA TYR A 212 -9.75 -9.23 14.06
C TYR A 212 -9.22 -10.05 12.88
N ASP A 213 -9.56 -11.32 12.81
CA ASP A 213 -9.08 -12.25 11.77
C ASP A 213 -9.71 -12.01 10.39
N GLU A 214 -10.79 -11.21 10.30
CA GLU A 214 -11.33 -10.72 9.03
C GLU A 214 -10.40 -9.71 8.35
N ILE A 215 -9.49 -9.06 9.10
CA ILE A 215 -8.59 -8.04 8.58
C ILE A 215 -7.26 -8.68 8.17
N GLN A 216 -7.02 -8.78 6.85
CA GLN A 216 -5.74 -9.30 6.38
C GLN A 216 -4.61 -8.29 6.59
N GLN A 217 -3.52 -8.76 7.18
CA GLN A 217 -2.35 -7.93 7.45
C GLN A 217 -1.39 -8.00 6.27
N ILE A 218 -1.15 -6.87 5.67
CA ILE A 218 -0.20 -6.67 4.56
C ILE A 218 1.00 -5.91 5.13
N VAL A 219 2.14 -6.54 5.17
CA VAL A 219 3.33 -5.93 5.79
C VAL A 219 4.32 -5.47 4.73
N ARG A 220 4.60 -4.16 4.73
CA ARG A 220 5.59 -3.56 3.83
C ARG A 220 6.98 -3.59 4.46
N VAL A 221 7.96 -4.07 3.70
CA VAL A 221 9.35 -4.17 4.13
C VAL A 221 10.27 -3.52 3.10
N GLY A 222 11.02 -2.51 3.53
CA GLY A 222 12.12 -1.95 2.73
C GLY A 222 13.38 -2.79 2.92
N ILE A 223 13.99 -3.25 1.83
CA ILE A 223 15.07 -4.24 1.81
C ILE A 223 16.33 -3.69 1.15
N LEU A 224 17.47 -3.93 1.81
CA LEU A 224 18.78 -3.86 1.23
C LEU A 224 19.42 -5.25 1.36
N ILE A 225 19.64 -5.93 0.24
CA ILE A 225 20.12 -7.30 0.18
C ILE A 225 21.44 -7.39 -0.61
N GLY A 226 22.36 -8.21 -0.13
CA GLY A 226 23.58 -8.56 -0.83
C GLY A 226 23.92 -10.03 -0.60
N GLU A 227 24.65 -10.64 -1.51
CA GLU A 227 25.06 -12.06 -1.43
C GLU A 227 25.85 -12.39 -0.15
N ASN A 228 26.56 -11.38 0.36
CA ASN A 228 27.37 -11.49 1.56
C ASN A 228 27.52 -10.11 2.23
N GLU A 229 28.05 -10.10 3.46
CA GLU A 229 28.23 -8.88 4.28
C GLU A 229 29.07 -7.79 3.58
N ARG A 230 30.05 -8.16 2.77
CA ARG A 230 30.88 -7.20 2.02
C ARG A 230 30.04 -6.48 0.96
N GLN A 231 29.20 -7.20 0.24
CA GLN A 231 28.31 -6.61 -0.77
C GLN A 231 27.23 -5.75 -0.11
N VAL A 232 26.65 -6.21 1.01
CA VAL A 232 25.69 -5.41 1.82
C VAL A 232 26.32 -4.09 2.21
N ALA A 233 27.53 -4.08 2.77
CA ALA A 233 28.24 -2.87 3.16
C ALA A 233 28.51 -1.94 1.97
N TRP A 234 28.86 -2.49 0.83
CA TRP A 234 29.13 -1.74 -0.40
C TRP A 234 27.87 -1.07 -0.96
N ILE A 235 26.72 -1.78 -1.02
CA ILE A 235 25.45 -1.20 -1.47
C ILE A 235 25.02 -0.09 -0.50
N LYS A 236 25.13 -0.32 0.81
CA LYS A 236 24.77 0.64 1.85
C LYS A 236 25.56 1.97 1.76
N ALA A 237 26.79 1.90 1.27
CA ALA A 237 27.66 3.08 1.13
C ALA A 237 27.36 3.91 -0.13
N ARG A 238 26.52 3.46 -1.04
CA ARG A 238 26.19 4.21 -2.26
C ARG A 238 25.32 5.43 -1.94
N PRO A 239 25.59 6.61 -2.55
CA PRO A 239 24.82 7.83 -2.31
C PRO A 239 23.33 7.71 -2.66
N GLU A 240 23.01 6.89 -3.65
CA GLU A 240 21.64 6.64 -4.14
C GLU A 240 20.84 5.68 -3.25
N THR A 241 21.48 5.00 -2.30
CA THR A 241 20.82 4.06 -1.40
C THR A 241 19.84 4.80 -0.50
N ARG A 242 18.62 4.31 -0.45
CA ARG A 242 17.54 4.95 0.30
C ARG A 242 17.75 4.80 1.81
N PRO A 243 17.58 5.90 2.58
CA PRO A 243 17.80 5.88 4.02
C PRO A 243 16.68 5.20 4.83
N ASP A 244 15.50 5.01 4.23
CA ASP A 244 14.29 4.48 4.88
C ASP A 244 14.18 2.93 4.80
N ILE A 245 15.28 2.26 4.52
CA ILE A 245 15.35 0.79 4.49
C ILE A 245 15.50 0.25 5.91
N HIS A 246 14.65 -0.70 6.26
CA HIS A 246 14.58 -1.26 7.61
C HIS A 246 15.14 -2.66 7.77
N LEU A 247 15.25 -3.41 6.68
CA LEU A 247 15.80 -4.75 6.67
C LEU A 247 17.04 -4.79 5.77
N VAL A 248 18.18 -5.06 6.38
CA VAL A 248 19.50 -5.07 5.73
C VAL A 248 20.18 -6.38 6.05
N GLY A 249 20.64 -7.12 5.02
CA GLY A 249 21.34 -8.37 5.27
C GLY A 249 21.56 -9.23 4.05
N THR A 250 22.05 -10.43 4.32
CA THR A 250 22.19 -11.53 3.37
C THR A 250 20.84 -12.22 3.10
N PRO A 251 20.72 -13.06 2.05
CA PRO A 251 19.49 -13.81 1.77
C PRO A 251 18.95 -14.57 2.98
N ASP A 252 19.79 -15.23 3.76
CA ASP A 252 19.36 -16.01 4.93
C ASP A 252 18.78 -15.12 6.02
N GLN A 253 19.43 -14.01 6.35
CA GLN A 253 18.98 -13.04 7.35
C GLN A 253 17.64 -12.39 6.95
N ILE A 254 17.50 -12.05 5.66
CA ILE A 254 16.26 -11.51 5.10
C ILE A 254 15.14 -12.55 5.20
N THR A 255 15.42 -13.78 4.77
CA THR A 255 14.44 -14.89 4.80
C THR A 255 13.95 -15.16 6.23
N GLU A 256 14.85 -15.29 7.20
CA GLU A 256 14.49 -15.51 8.60
C GLU A 256 13.55 -14.43 9.14
N THR A 257 13.88 -13.16 8.85
CA THR A 257 13.04 -12.04 9.30
C THR A 257 11.67 -12.04 8.63
N LEU A 258 11.59 -12.29 7.33
CA LEU A 258 10.31 -12.32 6.61
C LEU A 258 9.43 -13.49 7.05
N LEU A 259 10.01 -14.67 7.26
CA LEU A 259 9.29 -15.81 7.85
C LEU A 259 8.81 -15.50 9.26
N GLY A 260 9.60 -14.80 10.06
CA GLY A 260 9.21 -14.31 11.38
C GLY A 260 8.02 -13.33 11.35
N ILE A 261 7.90 -12.49 10.31
CA ILE A 261 6.75 -11.61 10.08
C ILE A 261 5.51 -12.43 9.70
N VAL A 262 5.66 -13.41 8.81
CA VAL A 262 4.58 -14.31 8.39
C VAL A 262 4.05 -15.12 9.56
N ALA A 263 4.93 -15.69 10.39
CA ALA A 263 4.56 -16.46 11.58
C ALA A 263 3.76 -15.62 12.59
N ARG A 264 3.84 -14.30 12.54
CA ARG A 264 3.07 -13.36 13.35
C ARG A 264 1.77 -12.87 12.70
N GLY A 265 1.35 -13.51 11.61
CA GLY A 265 0.03 -13.31 11.02
C GLY A 265 -0.02 -12.46 9.75
N ALA A 266 1.12 -12.01 9.20
CA ALA A 266 1.11 -11.36 7.90
C ALA A 266 0.59 -12.33 6.83
N LYS A 267 -0.37 -11.87 6.02
CA LYS A 267 -1.00 -12.66 4.94
C LYS A 267 -0.43 -12.36 3.56
N MET A 268 0.24 -11.23 3.43
CA MET A 268 0.98 -10.81 2.24
C MET A 268 2.15 -9.94 2.70
N LEU A 269 3.25 -10.02 1.97
CA LEU A 269 4.37 -9.09 2.10
C LEU A 269 4.41 -8.18 0.88
N THR A 270 4.71 -6.89 1.08
CA THR A 270 5.10 -6.00 0.00
C THR A 270 6.53 -5.53 0.24
N VAL A 271 7.37 -5.64 -0.78
CA VAL A 271 8.80 -5.36 -0.66
C VAL A 271 9.23 -4.25 -1.60
N ASN A 272 10.12 -3.39 -1.14
CA ASN A 272 10.81 -2.41 -1.97
C ASN A 272 12.32 -2.48 -1.71
N PHE A 273 13.12 -2.19 -2.74
CA PHE A 273 14.55 -2.36 -2.69
C PHE A 273 15.30 -1.04 -2.64
N ALA A 274 16.41 -1.02 -1.90
CA ALA A 274 17.24 0.16 -1.69
C ALA A 274 17.96 0.63 -2.96
N ASP A 275 18.24 -0.29 -3.87
CA ASP A 275 19.03 -0.09 -5.08
C ASP A 275 18.21 0.26 -6.33
N VAL A 276 16.90 0.40 -6.22
CA VAL A 276 16.05 0.86 -7.34
C VAL A 276 16.56 2.19 -7.90
N PRO A 277 16.73 2.29 -9.23
CA PRO A 277 16.24 1.45 -10.32
C PRO A 277 17.16 0.29 -10.74
N HIS A 278 18.21 0.01 -10.00
CA HIS A 278 19.09 -1.14 -10.27
C HIS A 278 18.36 -2.42 -9.85
N PRO A 279 18.35 -3.49 -10.67
CA PRO A 279 17.54 -4.68 -10.41
C PRO A 279 18.24 -5.77 -9.60
N GLU A 280 19.53 -5.62 -9.30
CA GLU A 280 20.37 -6.66 -8.75
C GLU A 280 19.84 -7.20 -7.41
N GLY A 281 19.46 -6.31 -6.49
CA GLY A 281 18.87 -6.71 -5.21
C GLY A 281 17.52 -7.42 -5.39
N THR A 282 16.71 -6.96 -6.33
CA THR A 282 15.42 -7.59 -6.65
C THR A 282 15.61 -8.99 -7.25
N TRP A 283 16.57 -9.16 -8.15
CA TRP A 283 16.88 -10.46 -8.74
C TRP A 283 17.45 -11.43 -7.70
N LEU A 284 18.37 -10.96 -6.86
CA LEU A 284 18.91 -11.77 -5.77
C LEU A 284 17.79 -12.24 -4.84
N PHE A 285 16.90 -11.32 -4.43
CA PHE A 285 15.74 -11.65 -3.60
C PHE A 285 14.82 -12.69 -4.28
N ALA A 286 14.52 -12.50 -5.55
CA ALA A 286 13.64 -13.39 -6.30
C ALA A 286 14.23 -14.80 -6.46
N ALA A 287 15.56 -14.89 -6.59
CA ALA A 287 16.25 -16.16 -6.76
C ALA A 287 16.46 -16.93 -5.44
N THR A 288 16.67 -16.22 -4.32
CA THR A 288 17.15 -16.85 -3.08
C THR A 288 16.15 -16.79 -1.93
N VAL A 289 15.37 -15.71 -1.79
CA VAL A 289 14.44 -15.49 -0.66
C VAL A 289 13.01 -15.89 -1.02
N LEU A 290 12.54 -15.49 -2.20
CA LEU A 290 11.15 -15.69 -2.61
C LEU A 290 10.72 -17.18 -2.64
N PRO A 291 11.55 -18.17 -3.05
CA PRO A 291 11.20 -19.58 -2.97
C PRO A 291 10.81 -20.02 -1.55
N SER A 292 11.59 -19.64 -0.54
CA SER A 292 11.32 -20.00 0.87
C SER A 292 9.99 -19.43 1.40
N LEU A 293 9.52 -18.31 0.87
CA LEU A 293 8.22 -17.71 1.24
C LEU A 293 7.04 -18.41 0.54
N ARG A 294 7.29 -19.20 -0.49
CA ARG A 294 6.29 -19.96 -1.24
C ARG A 294 6.05 -21.36 -0.70
N ASP A 295 6.99 -21.85 0.10
CA ASP A 295 6.99 -23.22 0.64
C ASP A 295 6.59 -23.28 2.13
N VAL A 296 5.98 -22.22 2.67
CA VAL A 296 5.58 -22.12 4.08
C VAL A 296 4.29 -22.88 4.38
#